data_d288278f78fdd30cfe2307681b020ade
#
_entry.id   d288278f78fdd30cfe2307681b020ade
#
_cell.length_a   1.000
_cell.length_b   1.000
_cell.length_c   1.000
_cell.angle_alpha   90.00
_cell.angle_beta   90.00
_cell.angle_gamma   90.00
#
_symmetry.space_group_name_H-M   'P 1'
#
loop_
_entity.id
_entity.type
_entity.pdbx_description
1 polymer ?
#
loop_
_entity_poly.entity_id
_entity_poly.type
_entity_poly.pdbx_seq_one_letter_code
_entity_poly.pdbx_strand_id
1 'polypeptide(L)'
;MNKSKDLKIIRFPTTLTEAEKQVEAILFAAEEPLDVESIKARLIIRADIHKVLESLEKQYSNRGINLICIAKKWSFRTAKNLSKLMNLQKSTSKKLSKAATETLAIIVYHQPVTRSEIEEIRGVAFATNTLEILLELNWVRPAGRKNVPGKPIQYVTTDDFLSHFNIQKLTDLPNVEELTSAGLIDGGNVDTSIFGTGKFFKEQANEKKENIYSNIDDMLGKSLKSEEE
;
A
#
# COMPACT_ATOMS: atom_id res chain seq x y z
N MET A 1 -17.35 31.39 -48.02
CA MET A 1 -17.24 30.21 -47.12
C MET A 1 -15.78 29.99 -46.78
N ASN A 2 -15.33 30.52 -45.67
CA ASN A 2 -13.93 30.44 -45.22
C ASN A 2 -13.82 29.30 -44.21
N LYS A 3 -13.20 28.18 -44.62
CA LYS A 3 -12.84 27.08 -43.68
C LYS A 3 -11.60 27.50 -42.90
N SER A 4 -11.78 27.89 -41.65
CA SER A 4 -10.68 28.02 -40.70
C SER A 4 -10.03 26.66 -40.51
N LYS A 5 -8.78 26.53 -40.96
CA LYS A 5 -7.94 25.37 -40.65
C LYS A 5 -7.65 25.39 -39.14
N ASP A 6 -8.18 24.41 -38.41
CA ASP A 6 -7.77 24.15 -37.03
C ASP A 6 -6.27 23.85 -37.00
N LEU A 7 -5.49 24.84 -36.59
CA LEU A 7 -4.06 24.68 -36.32
C LEU A 7 -3.92 23.76 -35.11
N LYS A 8 -3.61 22.49 -35.37
CA LYS A 8 -3.27 21.53 -34.37
C LYS A 8 -1.99 22.01 -33.66
N ILE A 9 -2.13 22.61 -32.49
CA ILE A 9 -0.99 23.04 -31.66
C ILE A 9 -0.24 21.78 -31.26
N ILE A 10 0.86 21.49 -31.96
CA ILE A 10 1.82 20.45 -31.56
C ILE A 10 2.53 21.00 -30.34
N ARG A 11 2.12 20.57 -29.17
CA ARG A 11 2.89 20.83 -27.94
C ARG A 11 4.15 19.97 -28.02
N PHE A 12 5.29 20.60 -28.27
CA PHE A 12 6.59 19.97 -28.08
C PHE A 12 6.71 19.52 -26.61
N PRO A 13 7.34 18.36 -26.33
CA PRO A 13 7.58 17.94 -24.96
C PRO A 13 8.36 19.05 -24.25
N THR A 14 7.81 19.54 -23.16
CA THR A 14 8.45 20.57 -22.32
C THR A 14 9.80 20.01 -21.88
N THR A 15 10.88 20.71 -22.18
CA THR A 15 12.20 20.33 -21.66
C THR A 15 12.13 20.33 -20.14
N LEU A 16 12.62 19.23 -19.53
CA LEU A 16 12.71 19.11 -18.07
C LEU A 16 13.46 20.31 -17.49
N THR A 17 12.93 20.88 -16.43
CA THR A 17 13.65 21.89 -15.64
C THR A 17 14.89 21.25 -15.01
N GLU A 18 15.90 22.04 -14.66
CA GLU A 18 17.11 21.51 -14.03
C GLU A 18 16.82 20.79 -12.70
N ALA A 19 15.82 21.24 -11.95
CA ALA A 19 15.38 20.58 -10.73
C ALA A 19 14.72 19.21 -11.02
N GLU A 20 13.91 19.11 -12.07
CA GLU A 20 13.31 17.84 -12.48
C GLU A 20 14.37 16.83 -12.91
N LYS A 21 15.40 17.24 -13.65
CA LYS A 21 16.52 16.36 -14.04
C LYS A 21 17.30 15.84 -12.83
N GLN A 22 17.53 16.70 -11.83
CA GLN A 22 18.25 16.27 -10.62
C GLN A 22 17.42 15.28 -9.81
N VAL A 23 16.12 15.53 -9.62
CA VAL A 23 15.21 14.60 -8.91
C VAL A 23 15.09 13.28 -9.67
N GLU A 24 14.95 13.32 -10.99
CA GLU A 24 14.91 12.13 -11.85
C GLU A 24 16.18 11.28 -11.67
N ALA A 25 17.35 11.92 -11.74
CA ALA A 25 18.64 11.23 -11.56
C ALA A 25 18.81 10.64 -10.16
N ILE A 26 18.41 11.37 -9.10
CA ILE A 26 18.45 10.88 -7.72
C ILE A 26 17.56 9.65 -7.55
N LEU A 27 16.33 9.69 -8.05
CA LEU A 27 15.37 8.59 -7.95
C LEU A 27 15.77 7.39 -8.81
N PHE A 28 16.39 7.62 -9.97
CA PHE A 28 16.88 6.55 -10.84
C PHE A 28 18.08 5.81 -10.23
N ALA A 29 18.98 6.54 -9.58
CA ALA A 29 20.18 5.97 -8.95
C ALA A 29 19.91 5.36 -7.57
N ALA A 30 18.73 5.55 -7.00
CA ALA A 30 18.40 5.05 -5.68
C ALA A 30 18.09 3.55 -5.71
N GLU A 31 18.72 2.78 -4.83
CA GLU A 31 18.44 1.35 -4.65
C GLU A 31 17.11 1.13 -3.91
N GLU A 32 16.73 2.08 -3.02
CA GLU A 32 15.52 2.02 -2.21
C GLU A 32 14.60 3.23 -2.47
N PRO A 33 13.27 3.10 -2.24
CA PRO A 33 12.36 4.22 -2.33
C PRO A 33 12.74 5.36 -1.37
N LEU A 34 12.78 6.60 -1.86
CA LEU A 34 13.21 7.78 -1.11
C LEU A 34 12.03 8.62 -0.65
N ASP A 35 12.09 9.13 0.56
CA ASP A 35 11.19 10.16 1.07
C ASP A 35 11.59 11.56 0.56
N VAL A 36 10.68 12.53 0.72
CA VAL A 36 10.86 13.91 0.25
C VAL A 36 12.08 14.57 0.89
N GLU A 37 12.34 14.31 2.17
CA GLU A 37 13.47 14.88 2.89
C GLU A 37 14.81 14.34 2.38
N SER A 38 14.88 13.04 2.11
CA SER A 38 16.08 12.41 1.52
C SER A 38 16.36 12.92 0.11
N ILE A 39 15.32 13.15 -0.70
CA ILE A 39 15.47 13.78 -2.03
C ILE A 39 15.97 15.21 -1.89
N LYS A 40 15.36 15.99 -0.99
CA LYS A 40 15.73 17.38 -0.73
C LYS A 40 17.18 17.55 -0.26
N ALA A 41 17.64 16.65 0.59
CA ALA A 41 19.01 16.68 1.11
C ALA A 41 20.07 16.43 0.01
N ARG A 42 19.70 15.76 -1.08
CA ARG A 42 20.61 15.45 -2.21
C ARG A 42 20.54 16.48 -3.35
N LEU A 43 19.56 17.40 -3.33
CA LEU A 43 19.42 18.43 -4.34
C LEU A 43 20.45 19.56 -4.14
N ILE A 44 21.02 19.99 -5.26
CA ILE A 44 21.93 21.13 -5.30
C ILE A 44 21.12 22.44 -5.39
N ILE A 45 19.97 22.39 -6.05
CA ILE A 45 19.14 23.55 -6.34
C ILE A 45 17.97 23.63 -5.33
N ARG A 46 17.66 24.84 -4.87
CA ARG A 46 16.45 25.08 -4.07
C ARG A 46 15.22 25.07 -4.98
N ALA A 47 14.37 24.07 -4.86
CA ALA A 47 13.14 23.94 -5.60
C ALA A 47 12.01 23.43 -4.69
N ASP A 48 10.76 23.67 -5.10
CA ASP A 48 9.58 23.07 -4.48
C ASP A 48 9.47 21.61 -4.93
N ILE A 49 9.96 20.70 -4.10
CA ILE A 49 10.04 19.27 -4.40
C ILE A 49 8.68 18.67 -4.72
N HIS A 50 7.62 19.11 -4.03
CA HIS A 50 6.28 18.57 -4.26
C HIS A 50 5.81 18.87 -5.70
N LYS A 51 6.01 20.10 -6.17
CA LYS A 51 5.67 20.46 -7.54
C LYS A 51 6.52 19.72 -8.58
N VAL A 52 7.81 19.53 -8.28
CA VAL A 52 8.71 18.77 -9.15
C VAL A 52 8.28 17.31 -9.25
N LEU A 53 7.95 16.66 -8.13
CA LEU A 53 7.47 15.28 -8.11
C LEU A 53 6.13 15.12 -8.84
N GLU A 54 5.16 16.03 -8.63
CA GLU A 54 3.90 16.02 -9.38
C GLU A 54 4.10 16.20 -10.89
N SER A 55 5.03 17.06 -11.28
CA SER A 55 5.38 17.26 -12.70
C SER A 55 5.97 15.98 -13.30
N LEU A 56 6.94 15.36 -12.61
CA LEU A 56 7.55 14.10 -13.04
C LEU A 56 6.52 12.96 -13.07
N GLU A 57 5.66 12.83 -12.07
CA GLU A 57 4.60 11.82 -12.06
C GLU A 57 3.70 11.92 -13.29
N LYS A 58 3.27 13.15 -13.65
CA LYS A 58 2.48 13.41 -14.86
C LYS A 58 3.25 13.07 -16.15
N GLN A 59 4.54 13.41 -16.21
CA GLN A 59 5.38 13.13 -17.38
C GLN A 59 5.63 11.63 -17.59
N TYR A 60 5.72 10.88 -16.48
CA TYR A 60 5.97 9.44 -16.50
C TYR A 60 4.69 8.58 -16.51
N SER A 61 3.50 9.16 -16.38
CA SER A 61 2.22 8.44 -16.30
C SER A 61 1.92 7.51 -17.48
N ASN A 62 2.34 7.91 -18.71
CA ASN A 62 2.09 7.15 -19.94
C ASN A 62 3.38 6.53 -20.52
N ARG A 63 4.39 6.29 -19.70
CA ARG A 63 5.67 5.70 -20.14
C ARG A 63 5.77 4.24 -19.67
N GLY A 64 6.82 3.54 -20.14
CA GLY A 64 7.13 2.17 -19.70
C GLY A 64 7.58 2.05 -18.25
N ILE A 65 7.97 3.17 -17.64
CA ILE A 65 8.23 3.32 -16.21
C ILE A 65 7.33 4.43 -15.68
N ASN A 66 6.82 4.26 -14.46
CA ASN A 66 6.00 5.26 -13.79
C ASN A 66 6.66 5.67 -12.48
N LEU A 67 6.56 6.96 -12.14
CA LEU A 67 6.94 7.46 -10.82
C LEU A 67 5.74 7.25 -9.89
N ILE A 68 5.94 6.56 -8.79
CA ILE A 68 4.89 6.27 -7.81
C ILE A 68 5.34 6.63 -6.39
N CYS A 69 4.36 7.01 -5.57
CA CYS A 69 4.53 7.25 -4.15
C CYS A 69 3.82 6.15 -3.36
N ILE A 70 4.54 5.41 -2.52
CA ILE A 70 3.99 4.39 -1.61
C ILE A 70 4.55 4.64 -0.23
N ALA A 71 3.70 4.64 0.80
CA ALA A 71 4.09 4.91 2.19
C ALA A 71 4.95 6.19 2.32
N LYS A 72 4.58 7.27 1.59
CA LYS A 72 5.30 8.56 1.51
C LYS A 72 6.71 8.50 0.90
N LYS A 73 7.09 7.37 0.29
CA LYS A 73 8.36 7.19 -0.41
C LYS A 73 8.14 7.11 -1.92
N TRP A 74 9.02 7.73 -2.68
CA TRP A 74 8.97 7.83 -4.13
C TRP A 74 9.94 6.87 -4.80
N SER A 75 9.51 6.21 -5.87
CA SER A 75 10.37 5.33 -6.68
C SER A 75 9.85 5.19 -8.11
N PHE A 76 10.76 4.94 -9.04
CA PHE A 76 10.39 4.50 -10.39
C PHE A 76 10.05 3.01 -10.38
N ARG A 77 8.94 2.66 -11.04
CA ARG A 77 8.55 1.26 -11.24
C ARG A 77 8.11 1.02 -12.68
N THR A 78 8.27 -0.20 -13.15
CA THR A 78 7.73 -0.63 -14.44
C THR A 78 6.22 -0.46 -14.47
N ALA A 79 5.71 0.05 -15.60
CA ALA A 79 4.27 0.22 -15.80
C ALA A 79 3.55 -1.14 -15.70
N LYS A 80 2.38 -1.15 -15.03
CA LYS A 80 1.61 -2.39 -14.74
C LYS A 80 1.30 -3.21 -15.99
N ASN A 81 1.02 -2.56 -17.11
CA ASN A 81 0.72 -3.20 -18.40
C ASN A 81 1.92 -3.94 -19.01
N LEU A 82 3.15 -3.62 -18.59
CA LEU A 82 4.38 -4.23 -19.09
C LEU A 82 4.92 -5.34 -18.18
N SER A 83 4.25 -5.64 -17.07
CA SER A 83 4.68 -6.67 -16.12
C SER A 83 4.89 -8.05 -16.77
N LYS A 84 4.11 -8.39 -17.79
CA LYS A 84 4.25 -9.65 -18.55
C LYS A 84 5.59 -9.75 -19.30
N LEU A 85 6.14 -8.62 -19.78
CA LEU A 85 7.43 -8.59 -20.47
C LEU A 85 8.60 -8.82 -19.51
N MET A 86 8.44 -8.46 -18.24
CA MET A 86 9.47 -8.63 -17.21
C MET A 86 9.56 -10.07 -16.67
N ASN A 87 8.52 -10.89 -16.89
CA ASN A 87 8.49 -12.28 -16.44
C ASN A 87 9.46 -13.23 -17.19
N LEU A 88 10.19 -12.73 -18.20
CA LEU A 88 11.22 -13.51 -18.91
C LEU A 88 12.48 -13.76 -18.05
N GLN A 89 12.71 -12.97 -17.02
CA GLN A 89 13.77 -13.20 -16.03
C GLN A 89 13.15 -13.70 -14.72
N LYS A 90 12.85 -14.99 -14.65
CA LYS A 90 12.61 -15.65 -13.37
C LYS A 90 13.92 -15.66 -12.58
N SER A 91 14.21 -14.60 -11.84
CA SER A 91 15.06 -14.74 -10.69
C SER A 91 14.40 -15.76 -9.77
N THR A 92 15.09 -16.81 -9.41
CA THR A 92 14.67 -17.80 -8.42
C THR A 92 14.68 -17.15 -7.03
N SER A 93 13.85 -16.13 -6.82
CA SER A 93 13.57 -15.67 -5.46
C SER A 93 12.91 -16.85 -4.74
N LYS A 94 13.53 -17.32 -3.67
CA LYS A 94 12.98 -18.40 -2.85
C LYS A 94 11.56 -18.02 -2.47
N LYS A 95 10.57 -18.76 -2.99
CA LYS A 95 9.18 -18.57 -2.61
C LYS A 95 9.05 -18.78 -1.11
N LEU A 96 8.28 -17.93 -0.44
CA LEU A 96 7.93 -18.18 0.95
C LEU A 96 7.30 -19.55 1.10
N SER A 97 7.60 -20.24 2.19
CA SER A 97 6.89 -21.46 2.53
C SER A 97 5.42 -21.15 2.81
N LYS A 98 4.54 -22.15 2.69
CA LYS A 98 3.12 -21.99 3.04
C LYS A 98 2.95 -21.46 4.47
N ALA A 99 3.72 -22.00 5.43
CA ALA A 99 3.72 -21.54 6.82
C ALA A 99 4.12 -20.06 6.97
N ALA A 100 5.12 -19.59 6.20
CA ALA A 100 5.53 -18.19 6.25
C ALA A 100 4.47 -17.26 5.62
N THR A 101 3.80 -17.69 4.55
CA THR A 101 2.72 -16.94 3.94
C THR A 101 1.51 -16.82 4.87
N GLU A 102 1.09 -17.92 5.52
CA GLU A 102 0.02 -17.92 6.51
C GLU A 102 0.34 -17.00 7.69
N THR A 103 1.55 -17.11 8.23
CA THR A 103 2.03 -16.26 9.34
C THR A 103 2.02 -14.78 8.95
N LEU A 104 2.50 -14.44 7.76
CA LEU A 104 2.47 -13.07 7.26
C LEU A 104 1.02 -12.57 7.15
N ALA A 105 0.12 -13.36 6.60
CA ALA A 105 -1.29 -12.99 6.48
C ALA A 105 -1.91 -12.69 7.86
N ILE A 106 -1.67 -13.55 8.85
CA ILE A 106 -2.17 -13.32 10.21
C ILE A 106 -1.60 -12.02 10.79
N ILE A 107 -0.29 -11.76 10.65
CA ILE A 107 0.30 -10.51 11.14
C ILE A 107 -0.36 -9.30 10.46
N VAL A 108 -0.55 -9.34 9.15
CA VAL A 108 -1.15 -8.26 8.37
C VAL A 108 -2.56 -7.91 8.84
N TYR A 109 -3.38 -8.93 9.11
CA TYR A 109 -4.80 -8.74 9.46
C TYR A 109 -5.05 -8.55 10.97
N HIS A 110 -4.10 -8.96 11.85
CA HIS A 110 -4.29 -8.94 13.31
C HIS A 110 -3.31 -8.06 14.08
N GLN A 111 -2.43 -7.34 13.39
CA GLN A 111 -1.44 -6.50 14.05
C GLN A 111 -2.04 -5.42 14.96
N PRO A 112 -1.39 -5.10 16.09
CA PRO A 112 -0.18 -5.71 16.61
C PRO A 112 -0.46 -7.08 17.28
N VAL A 113 0.25 -8.12 16.88
CA VAL A 113 0.01 -9.52 17.29
C VAL A 113 1.27 -10.17 17.88
N THR A 114 1.11 -11.01 18.90
CA THR A 114 2.19 -11.76 19.54
C THR A 114 2.37 -13.14 18.89
N ARG A 115 3.53 -13.77 19.14
CA ARG A 115 3.79 -15.12 18.66
C ARG A 115 2.71 -16.12 19.11
N SER A 116 2.31 -16.09 20.39
CA SER A 116 1.29 -16.99 20.92
C SER A 116 -0.07 -16.82 20.25
N GLU A 117 -0.46 -15.58 19.94
CA GLU A 117 -1.71 -15.28 19.23
C GLU A 117 -1.66 -15.78 17.77
N ILE A 118 -0.50 -15.71 17.12
CA ILE A 118 -0.33 -16.28 15.78
C ILE A 118 -0.46 -17.80 15.81
N GLU A 119 0.15 -18.47 16.80
CA GLU A 119 0.05 -19.92 17.00
C GLU A 119 -1.40 -20.35 17.30
N GLU A 120 -2.11 -19.57 18.10
CA GLU A 120 -3.53 -19.79 18.41
C GLU A 120 -4.41 -19.70 17.16
N ILE A 121 -4.24 -18.65 16.35
CA ILE A 121 -5.00 -18.47 15.10
C ILE A 121 -4.67 -19.56 14.08
N ARG A 122 -3.40 -19.95 13.97
CA ARG A 122 -2.99 -21.02 13.05
C ARG A 122 -3.40 -22.43 13.50
N GLY A 123 -3.66 -22.62 14.78
CA GLY A 123 -3.90 -23.92 15.37
C GLY A 123 -2.67 -24.86 15.43
N VAL A 124 -1.49 -24.36 15.08
CA VAL A 124 -0.22 -25.12 15.06
C VAL A 124 0.93 -24.27 15.58
N ALA A 125 1.87 -24.94 16.26
CA ALA A 125 3.06 -24.28 16.79
C ALA A 125 3.94 -23.68 15.68
N PHE A 126 4.70 -22.68 16.05
CA PHE A 126 5.61 -21.94 15.15
C PHE A 126 6.80 -22.81 14.73
N ALA A 127 7.04 -22.92 13.43
CA ALA A 127 8.34 -23.37 12.93
C ALA A 127 9.39 -22.29 13.20
N THR A 128 10.55 -22.68 13.75
CA THR A 128 11.55 -21.77 14.35
C THR A 128 12.01 -20.64 13.42
N ASN A 129 12.12 -20.89 12.12
CA ASN A 129 12.62 -19.93 11.14
C ASN A 129 11.53 -19.16 10.39
N THR A 130 10.25 -19.43 10.66
CA THR A 130 9.14 -18.81 9.87
C THR A 130 9.07 -17.31 10.07
N LEU A 131 9.17 -16.85 11.32
CA LEU A 131 9.16 -15.43 11.66
C LEU A 131 10.49 -14.76 11.30
N GLU A 132 11.60 -15.47 11.44
CA GLU A 132 12.94 -14.97 11.12
C GLU A 132 13.05 -14.56 9.66
N ILE A 133 12.53 -15.37 8.73
CA ILE A 133 12.49 -15.04 7.29
C ILE A 133 11.71 -13.74 7.04
N LEU A 134 10.59 -13.51 7.73
CA LEU A 134 9.79 -12.29 7.57
C LEU A 134 10.49 -11.06 8.14
N LEU A 135 11.28 -11.24 9.22
CA LEU A 135 12.12 -10.19 9.79
C LEU A 135 13.32 -9.88 8.90
N GLU A 136 13.99 -10.89 8.32
CA GLU A 136 15.09 -10.74 7.37
C GLU A 136 14.66 -10.01 6.08
N LEU A 137 13.44 -10.26 5.61
CA LEU A 137 12.85 -9.56 4.48
C LEU A 137 12.42 -8.13 4.82
N ASN A 138 12.55 -7.69 6.07
CA ASN A 138 12.04 -6.42 6.58
C ASN A 138 10.53 -6.21 6.35
N TRP A 139 9.75 -7.27 6.17
CA TRP A 139 8.29 -7.12 6.00
C TRP A 139 7.55 -7.03 7.32
N VAL A 140 8.17 -7.55 8.37
CA VAL A 140 7.66 -7.54 9.75
C VAL A 140 8.72 -6.95 10.68
N ARG A 141 8.28 -6.25 11.72
CA ARG A 141 9.16 -5.73 12.77
C ARG A 141 8.52 -5.87 14.15
N PRO A 142 9.31 -5.91 15.23
CA PRO A 142 8.77 -5.80 16.57
C PRO A 142 8.21 -4.39 16.83
N ALA A 143 7.05 -4.32 17.52
CA ALA A 143 6.34 -3.08 17.84
C ALA A 143 6.10 -2.91 19.35
N GLY A 144 7.02 -3.37 20.16
CA GLY A 144 6.92 -3.30 21.61
C GLY A 144 6.48 -4.62 22.25
N ARG A 145 5.99 -4.54 23.49
CA ARG A 145 5.55 -5.69 24.27
C ARG A 145 4.10 -5.53 24.73
N LYS A 146 3.34 -6.61 24.70
CA LYS A 146 1.97 -6.61 25.19
C LYS A 146 1.99 -6.49 26.73
N ASN A 147 1.07 -5.71 27.29
CA ASN A 147 0.97 -5.50 28.74
C ASN A 147 0.16 -6.65 29.41
N VAL A 148 0.72 -7.85 29.36
CA VAL A 148 0.19 -9.08 30.00
C VAL A 148 1.35 -9.83 30.68
N PRO A 149 1.07 -10.77 31.60
CA PRO A 149 2.12 -11.61 32.21
C PRO A 149 3.04 -12.19 31.13
N GLY A 150 4.36 -12.15 31.36
CA GLY A 150 5.36 -12.58 30.39
C GLY A 150 5.75 -11.50 29.35
N LYS A 151 5.01 -10.39 29.23
CA LYS A 151 5.28 -9.26 28.33
C LYS A 151 5.78 -9.68 26.95
N PRO A 152 5.01 -10.51 26.19
CA PRO A 152 5.43 -11.02 24.90
C PRO A 152 5.62 -9.89 23.89
N ILE A 153 6.57 -10.08 22.96
CA ILE A 153 6.83 -9.14 21.85
C ILE A 153 5.64 -9.16 20.89
N GLN A 154 5.21 -7.99 20.45
CA GLN A 154 4.22 -7.79 19.41
C GLN A 154 4.90 -7.47 18.07
N TYR A 155 4.29 -7.94 16.99
CA TYR A 155 4.79 -7.76 15.61
C TYR A 155 3.79 -6.99 14.78
N VAL A 156 4.33 -6.16 13.88
CA VAL A 156 3.57 -5.36 12.89
C VAL A 156 4.29 -5.40 11.55
N THR A 157 3.59 -5.05 10.49
CA THR A 157 4.16 -4.87 9.16
C THR A 157 4.95 -3.57 9.05
N THR A 158 5.76 -3.46 8.01
CA THR A 158 6.62 -2.31 7.70
C THR A 158 6.20 -1.61 6.42
N ASP A 159 6.81 -0.46 6.13
CA ASP A 159 6.66 0.23 4.85
C ASP A 159 7.23 -0.60 3.68
N ASP A 160 8.25 -1.43 3.93
CA ASP A 160 8.82 -2.32 2.93
C ASP A 160 7.83 -3.41 2.51
N PHE A 161 6.99 -3.89 3.44
CA PHE A 161 5.86 -4.76 3.11
C PHE A 161 4.89 -4.04 2.17
N LEU A 162 4.44 -2.83 2.51
CA LEU A 162 3.54 -2.05 1.66
C LEU A 162 4.13 -1.81 0.27
N SER A 163 5.42 -1.43 0.25
CA SER A 163 6.17 -1.19 -0.99
C SER A 163 6.28 -2.45 -1.84
N HIS A 164 6.58 -3.61 -1.25
CA HIS A 164 6.73 -4.88 -1.96
C HIS A 164 5.42 -5.33 -2.62
N PHE A 165 4.31 -5.24 -1.88
CA PHE A 165 2.98 -5.62 -2.37
C PHE A 165 2.27 -4.51 -3.16
N ASN A 166 2.90 -3.34 -3.30
CA ASN A 166 2.37 -2.19 -4.04
C ASN A 166 1.00 -1.72 -3.53
N ILE A 167 0.83 -1.69 -2.21
CA ILE A 167 -0.34 -1.18 -1.50
C ILE A 167 0.01 0.10 -0.76
N GLN A 168 -0.90 1.09 -0.78
CA GLN A 168 -0.66 2.40 -0.15
C GLN A 168 -0.85 2.34 1.37
N LYS A 169 -1.88 1.63 1.79
CA LYS A 169 -2.27 1.47 3.20
C LYS A 169 -2.76 0.06 3.44
N LEU A 170 -2.68 -0.39 4.69
CA LEU A 170 -3.25 -1.68 5.09
C LEU A 170 -4.77 -1.75 4.87
N THR A 171 -5.44 -0.59 4.89
CA THR A 171 -6.86 -0.46 4.58
C THR A 171 -7.24 -0.84 3.15
N ASP A 172 -6.26 -0.86 2.25
CA ASP A 172 -6.47 -1.21 0.84
C ASP A 172 -6.47 -2.73 0.63
N LEU A 173 -6.23 -3.50 1.69
CA LEU A 173 -6.32 -4.96 1.66
C LEU A 173 -7.78 -5.41 1.60
N PRO A 174 -8.08 -6.43 0.78
CA PRO A 174 -9.43 -6.93 0.66
C PRO A 174 -9.92 -7.54 1.98
N ASN A 175 -11.17 -7.30 2.31
CA ASN A 175 -11.84 -7.95 3.44
C ASN A 175 -12.35 -9.34 3.06
N VAL A 176 -12.87 -10.10 4.04
CA VAL A 176 -13.39 -11.47 3.81
C VAL A 176 -14.51 -11.48 2.78
N GLU A 177 -15.42 -10.49 2.83
CA GLU A 177 -16.55 -10.39 1.92
C GLU A 177 -16.11 -10.16 0.48
N GLU A 178 -15.10 -9.31 0.28
CA GLU A 178 -14.50 -9.04 -1.02
C GLU A 178 -13.77 -10.28 -1.58
N LEU A 179 -13.04 -11.01 -0.72
CA LEU A 179 -12.35 -12.25 -1.11
C LEU A 179 -13.36 -13.37 -1.47
N THR A 180 -14.46 -13.47 -0.72
CA THR A 180 -15.53 -14.43 -1.01
C THR A 180 -16.25 -14.06 -2.31
N SER A 181 -16.58 -12.79 -2.52
CA SER A 181 -17.21 -12.29 -3.75
C SER A 181 -16.34 -12.51 -4.98
N ALA A 182 -15.01 -12.44 -4.83
CA ALA A 182 -14.03 -12.72 -5.86
C ALA A 182 -13.82 -14.24 -6.12
N GLY A 183 -14.49 -15.11 -5.34
CA GLY A 183 -14.33 -16.58 -5.44
C GLY A 183 -12.95 -17.10 -5.02
N LEU A 184 -12.20 -16.31 -4.24
CA LEU A 184 -10.86 -16.67 -3.77
C LEU A 184 -10.90 -17.48 -2.49
N ILE A 185 -11.98 -17.40 -1.73
CA ILE A 185 -12.26 -18.20 -0.53
C ILE A 185 -13.71 -18.68 -0.55
N ASP A 186 -13.92 -19.92 -0.12
CA ASP A 186 -15.26 -20.48 0.05
C ASP A 186 -15.85 -20.01 1.37
N GLY A 187 -16.89 -19.18 1.34
CA GLY A 187 -17.52 -18.56 2.51
C GLY A 187 -18.07 -19.53 3.57
N GLY A 188 -18.10 -20.84 3.28
CA GLY A 188 -18.58 -21.87 4.19
C GLY A 188 -17.50 -22.58 5.01
N ASN A 189 -16.22 -22.48 4.62
CA ASN A 189 -15.11 -23.23 5.24
C ASN A 189 -13.97 -22.35 5.75
N VAL A 190 -14.08 -21.04 5.66
CA VAL A 190 -13.05 -20.15 6.16
C VAL A 190 -13.36 -19.79 7.61
N ASP A 191 -12.45 -20.11 8.50
CA ASP A 191 -12.48 -19.57 9.83
C ASP A 191 -12.34 -18.05 9.75
N THR A 192 -13.48 -17.35 9.79
CA THR A 192 -13.56 -15.87 9.71
C THR A 192 -12.81 -15.20 10.86
N SER A 193 -12.41 -15.95 11.89
CA SER A 193 -11.54 -15.47 12.96
C SER A 193 -10.18 -15.03 12.44
N ILE A 194 -9.71 -15.60 11.32
CA ILE A 194 -8.44 -15.22 10.67
C ILE A 194 -8.50 -13.79 10.12
N PHE A 195 -9.68 -13.31 9.72
CA PHE A 195 -9.82 -12.01 9.04
C PHE A 195 -10.55 -10.92 9.85
N GLY A 196 -11.13 -11.21 11.00
CA GLY A 196 -12.11 -10.31 11.62
C GLY A 196 -11.88 -9.84 13.05
N THR A 197 -10.85 -10.29 13.76
CA THR A 197 -10.69 -9.99 15.19
C THR A 197 -9.60 -8.95 15.51
N GLY A 198 -8.80 -8.53 14.54
CA GLY A 198 -7.78 -7.51 14.71
C GLY A 198 -8.38 -6.15 15.09
N LYS A 199 -7.80 -5.43 16.06
CA LYS A 199 -8.21 -4.07 16.47
C LYS A 199 -8.34 -3.13 15.29
N PHE A 200 -7.45 -3.25 14.33
CA PHE A 200 -7.38 -2.46 13.10
C PHE A 200 -8.67 -2.56 12.25
N PHE A 201 -9.22 -3.77 12.05
CA PHE A 201 -10.47 -3.96 11.30
C PHE A 201 -11.70 -3.58 12.10
N LYS A 202 -11.67 -3.70 13.45
CA LYS A 202 -12.77 -3.24 14.32
C LYS A 202 -12.86 -1.72 14.33
N GLU A 203 -11.76 -1.00 14.34
CA GLU A 203 -11.73 0.46 14.25
C GLU A 203 -12.25 0.94 12.89
N GLN A 204 -11.85 0.31 11.79
CA GLN A 204 -12.39 0.63 10.45
C GLN A 204 -13.87 0.31 10.28
N ALA A 205 -14.34 -0.81 10.84
CA ALA A 205 -15.75 -1.16 10.79
C ALA A 205 -16.60 -0.14 11.57
N ASN A 206 -16.04 0.42 12.65
CA ASN A 206 -16.69 1.49 13.40
C ASN A 206 -16.66 2.83 12.66
N GLU A 207 -15.52 3.23 12.08
CA GLU A 207 -15.43 4.44 11.25
C GLU A 207 -16.34 4.39 10.02
N LYS A 208 -16.42 3.22 9.33
CA LYS A 208 -17.37 3.05 8.22
C LYS A 208 -18.82 3.12 8.69
N LYS A 209 -19.17 2.57 9.85
CA LYS A 209 -20.52 2.67 10.42
C LYS A 209 -20.86 4.10 10.81
N GLU A 210 -19.97 4.82 11.50
CA GLU A 210 -20.19 6.23 11.87
C GLU A 210 -20.37 7.11 10.62
N ASN A 211 -19.58 6.91 9.57
CA ASN A 211 -19.74 7.61 8.30
C ASN A 211 -21.08 7.28 7.59
N ILE A 212 -21.55 6.04 7.68
CA ILE A 212 -22.85 5.65 7.11
C ILE A 212 -24.00 6.29 7.89
N TYR A 213 -23.96 6.28 9.22
CA TYR A 213 -24.99 6.88 10.06
C TYR A 213 -25.03 8.40 9.91
N SER A 214 -23.88 9.09 9.86
CA SER A 214 -23.84 10.54 9.63
C SER A 214 -24.39 10.92 8.25
N ASN A 215 -24.11 10.13 7.20
CA ASN A 215 -24.69 10.36 5.88
C ASN A 215 -26.21 10.11 5.84
N ILE A 216 -26.72 9.14 6.60
CA ILE A 216 -28.17 8.87 6.71
C ILE A 216 -28.88 10.00 7.46
N ASP A 217 -28.30 10.50 8.55
CA ASP A 217 -28.84 11.62 9.31
C ASP A 217 -28.84 12.92 8.49
N ASP A 218 -27.81 13.17 7.68
CA ASP A 218 -27.78 14.30 6.73
C ASP A 218 -28.82 14.18 5.61
N MET A 219 -29.09 12.97 5.13
CA MET A 219 -30.11 12.72 4.10
C MET A 219 -31.52 12.87 4.69
N LEU A 220 -31.77 12.37 5.90
CA LEU A 220 -33.06 12.50 6.58
C LEU A 220 -33.32 13.95 6.99
N GLY A 221 -32.31 14.68 7.48
CA GLY A 221 -32.41 16.09 7.82
C GLY A 221 -32.69 17.01 6.64
N LYS A 222 -32.29 16.63 5.43
CA LYS A 222 -32.64 17.34 4.18
C LYS A 222 -34.04 17.01 3.68
N SER A 223 -34.53 15.79 3.88
CA SER A 223 -35.83 15.34 3.45
C SER A 223 -36.96 15.97 4.31
N LEU A 224 -36.73 16.19 5.61
CA LEU A 224 -37.66 16.81 6.51
C LEU A 224 -37.82 18.34 6.33
N LYS A 225 -36.82 19.01 5.74
CA LYS A 225 -36.84 20.44 5.43
C LYS A 225 -37.52 20.79 4.10
N SER A 226 -37.76 19.80 3.24
CA SER A 226 -38.44 19.98 1.96
C SER A 226 -39.96 19.75 2.00
N GLU A 227 -40.53 19.40 3.17
CA GLU A 227 -41.98 19.23 3.37
C GLU A 227 -42.63 20.38 4.17
N GLU A 228 -41.82 21.39 4.58
CA GLU A 228 -42.35 22.60 5.30
C GLU A 228 -42.29 23.89 4.45
N GLU A 229 -42.09 23.84 3.14
CA GLU A 229 -42.32 24.92 2.17
C GLU A 229 -43.43 24.46 1.19
#